data_855a3519cb4e825f654a8ec836db306b
#
_entry.id   855a3519cb4e825f654a8ec836db306b
#
_cell.length_a   1.000
_cell.length_b   1.000
_cell.length_c   1.000
_cell.angle_alpha   90.00
_cell.angle_beta   90.00
_cell.angle_gamma   90.00
#
_symmetry.space_group_name_H-M   'P 1'
#
loop_
_entity.id
_entity.type
_entity.pdbx_description
1 polymer ?
#
loop_
_entity_poly.entity_id
_entity_poly.type
_entity_poly.pdbx_seq_one_letter_code
_entity_poly.pdbx_strand_id
1 'polypeptide(L)'
;MRLSDLLQTIQPVRITGSTSMEITGVNIDSRLIGTGHLFMAMRGTQTDGHAYIPAAIDKGAVAVLCEELPEELKAGITYIQVKDSEDAVGKVATTFYGDPTTKMELGVTGTNGKTTVATLLYNTFRYFGYKVGLVSTVCNYIDDLPVPTEHTTPDPITLNRLLGEMADSGCKYAFMEVSSHSIAQKRISGLKFAGGIFTNLTRDHLDYHKTVENYLKAKKKFFDELPKGAFSLTNLDDKNGLVMTQNTRSKVYTYSLRSLSDFKGKVLESHFEGMLLDFNNHELAVRFIGKFNAYNLLAVFGTAVLLGKKEEDVLVALSTLHPVTGRFDAIRSPKGYTAIVDYAHTPDALVNVLNAIHGVLEGKGKVITVVGAGGNRDKGKRPIMAKESARLSDRVIITSDNPRFEEPQDIINDMLAGLDKDDMQKTISITDRREAIKTACMLAQPGDVILVAGKGHENYQEIKGVKHHFDDKEILNEIMC
;
A
#
# COMPACT_ATOMS: atom_id res chain seq x y z
N MET A 1 -28.42 -12.46 10.39
CA MET A 1 -27.66 -13.74 10.53
C MET A 1 -27.68 -14.15 12.00
N ARG A 2 -27.81 -15.45 12.31
CA ARG A 2 -27.81 -15.90 13.72
C ARG A 2 -26.42 -15.75 14.35
N LEU A 3 -26.36 -15.36 15.62
CA LEU A 3 -25.10 -15.27 16.35
C LEU A 3 -24.35 -16.61 16.37
N SER A 4 -25.06 -17.73 16.52
CA SER A 4 -24.47 -19.07 16.45
C SER A 4 -23.67 -19.32 15.18
N ASP A 5 -24.12 -18.79 14.04
CA ASP A 5 -23.47 -19.01 12.74
C ASP A 5 -22.19 -18.18 12.64
N LEU A 6 -22.20 -16.95 13.18
CA LEU A 6 -21.03 -16.08 13.27
C LEU A 6 -19.91 -16.68 14.13
N LEU A 7 -20.26 -17.45 15.15
CA LEU A 7 -19.31 -18.02 16.10
C LEU A 7 -18.64 -19.32 15.60
N GLN A 8 -19.09 -19.91 14.48
CA GLN A 8 -18.54 -21.18 13.97
C GLN A 8 -17.07 -21.07 13.53
N THR A 9 -16.62 -19.88 13.15
CA THR A 9 -15.25 -19.63 12.65
C THR A 9 -14.27 -19.24 13.75
N ILE A 10 -14.74 -19.04 14.98
CA ILE A 10 -13.92 -18.67 16.13
C ILE A 10 -14.03 -19.74 17.22
N GLN A 11 -13.13 -19.69 18.19
CA GLN A 11 -13.14 -20.58 19.36
C GLN A 11 -13.34 -19.73 20.63
N PRO A 12 -14.59 -19.50 21.05
CA PRO A 12 -14.86 -18.77 22.30
C PRO A 12 -14.27 -19.49 23.50
N VAL A 13 -13.71 -18.75 24.44
CA VAL A 13 -13.31 -19.26 25.77
C VAL A 13 -14.55 -19.50 26.63
N ARG A 14 -15.49 -18.55 26.53
CA ARG A 14 -16.77 -18.60 27.30
C ARG A 14 -17.84 -17.85 26.53
N ILE A 15 -19.07 -18.37 26.62
CA ILE A 15 -20.27 -17.66 26.13
C ILE A 15 -21.23 -17.57 27.32
N THR A 16 -21.75 -16.36 27.58
CA THR A 16 -22.76 -16.10 28.62
C THR A 16 -23.95 -15.43 27.96
N GLY A 17 -25.09 -16.10 27.91
CA GLY A 17 -26.31 -15.66 27.22
C GLY A 17 -26.72 -16.60 26.09
N SER A 18 -27.69 -16.18 25.28
CA SER A 18 -28.24 -16.98 24.18
C SER A 18 -27.50 -16.67 22.88
N THR A 19 -27.23 -17.68 22.04
CA THR A 19 -26.64 -17.54 20.70
C THR A 19 -27.69 -17.63 19.56
N SER A 20 -28.97 -17.80 19.90
CA SER A 20 -30.05 -17.97 18.90
C SER A 20 -30.57 -16.67 18.32
N MET A 21 -30.13 -15.52 18.86
CA MET A 21 -30.57 -14.20 18.37
C MET A 21 -30.05 -13.88 16.99
N GLU A 22 -30.78 -13.05 16.26
CA GLU A 22 -30.31 -12.47 15.00
C GLU A 22 -29.42 -11.26 15.25
N ILE A 23 -28.30 -11.22 14.53
CA ILE A 23 -27.39 -10.09 14.47
C ILE A 23 -27.64 -9.35 13.15
N THR A 24 -27.97 -8.05 13.26
CA THR A 24 -28.29 -7.18 12.13
C THR A 24 -27.10 -6.37 11.65
N GLY A 25 -26.04 -6.25 12.46
CA GLY A 25 -24.80 -5.55 12.13
C GLY A 25 -23.66 -5.92 13.07
N VAL A 26 -22.44 -5.75 12.62
CA VAL A 26 -21.21 -5.98 13.39
C VAL A 26 -20.34 -4.72 13.33
N ASN A 27 -19.76 -4.30 14.44
CA ASN A 27 -18.85 -3.17 14.46
C ASN A 27 -17.85 -3.21 15.62
N ILE A 28 -16.70 -2.55 15.43
CA ILE A 28 -15.67 -2.31 16.45
C ILE A 28 -15.75 -0.88 17.02
N ASP A 29 -16.48 0.02 16.38
CA ASP A 29 -16.71 1.38 16.83
C ASP A 29 -18.08 1.49 17.51
N SER A 30 -18.08 1.79 18.83
CA SER A 30 -19.30 1.93 19.62
C SER A 30 -20.21 3.06 19.12
N ARG A 31 -19.68 4.04 18.39
CA ARG A 31 -20.44 5.15 17.80
C ARG A 31 -21.35 4.70 16.65
N LEU A 32 -20.97 3.61 15.98
CA LEU A 32 -21.66 3.03 14.82
C LEU A 32 -22.55 1.84 15.18
N ILE A 33 -22.71 1.56 16.48
CA ILE A 33 -23.61 0.51 16.95
C ILE A 33 -25.07 0.97 16.86
N GLY A 34 -25.92 0.05 16.46
CA GLY A 34 -27.38 0.17 16.41
C GLY A 34 -28.08 -1.04 17.04
N THR A 35 -29.41 -1.04 17.02
CA THR A 35 -30.22 -2.13 17.61
C THR A 35 -29.97 -3.45 16.90
N GLY A 36 -29.71 -4.50 17.67
CA GLY A 36 -29.46 -5.85 17.16
C GLY A 36 -28.03 -6.09 16.70
N HIS A 37 -27.10 -5.15 16.95
CA HIS A 37 -25.70 -5.29 16.57
C HIS A 37 -24.89 -6.16 17.54
N LEU A 38 -23.87 -6.79 17.01
CA LEU A 38 -22.75 -7.35 17.78
C LEU A 38 -21.64 -6.27 17.86
N PHE A 39 -21.34 -5.82 19.07
CA PHE A 39 -20.17 -4.99 19.33
C PHE A 39 -18.94 -5.88 19.59
N MET A 40 -17.83 -5.61 18.91
CA MET A 40 -16.59 -6.35 19.09
C MET A 40 -15.54 -5.44 19.71
N ALA A 41 -15.34 -5.59 21.03
CA ALA A 41 -14.37 -4.85 21.82
C ALA A 41 -12.95 -5.35 21.53
N MET A 42 -12.24 -4.62 20.68
CA MET A 42 -10.88 -4.94 20.26
C MET A 42 -9.87 -4.05 20.98
N ARG A 43 -8.73 -4.62 21.37
CA ARG A 43 -7.60 -3.83 21.87
C ARG A 43 -6.87 -3.19 20.70
N GLY A 44 -7.13 -1.91 20.48
CA GLY A 44 -6.45 -1.13 19.44
C GLY A 44 -5.09 -0.61 19.91
N THR A 45 -4.30 -0.10 18.97
CA THR A 45 -2.97 0.48 19.26
C THR A 45 -3.01 1.80 20.06
N GLN A 46 -4.13 2.52 20.04
CA GLN A 46 -4.32 3.80 20.70
C GLN A 46 -5.40 3.77 21.78
N THR A 47 -6.41 2.94 21.63
CA THR A 47 -7.55 2.88 22.53
C THR A 47 -7.95 1.41 22.75
N ASP A 48 -8.40 1.10 23.97
CA ASP A 48 -8.96 -0.20 24.30
C ASP A 48 -10.49 -0.17 24.13
N GLY A 49 -11.00 -0.99 23.20
CA GLY A 49 -12.43 -1.10 22.89
C GLY A 49 -13.28 -1.57 24.08
N HIS A 50 -12.68 -2.27 25.04
CA HIS A 50 -13.39 -2.75 26.25
C HIS A 50 -14.00 -1.61 27.06
N ALA A 51 -13.37 -0.43 27.10
CA ALA A 51 -13.88 0.75 27.78
C ALA A 51 -15.23 1.26 27.20
N TYR A 52 -15.55 0.89 25.97
CA TYR A 52 -16.76 1.35 25.27
C TYR A 52 -17.90 0.33 25.26
N ILE A 53 -17.76 -0.83 25.94
CA ILE A 53 -18.82 -1.84 26.04
C ILE A 53 -20.13 -1.26 26.60
N PRO A 54 -20.14 -0.48 27.70
CA PRO A 54 -21.38 0.12 28.20
C PRO A 54 -22.06 1.02 27.17
N ALA A 55 -21.31 1.88 26.50
CA ALA A 55 -21.83 2.79 25.49
C ALA A 55 -22.41 2.03 24.27
N ALA A 56 -21.80 0.93 23.85
CA ALA A 56 -22.29 0.08 22.77
C ALA A 56 -23.63 -0.59 23.15
N ILE A 57 -23.75 -1.08 24.38
CA ILE A 57 -24.99 -1.69 24.89
C ILE A 57 -26.11 -0.65 24.96
N ASP A 58 -25.81 0.57 25.45
CA ASP A 58 -26.80 1.64 25.55
C ASP A 58 -27.32 2.09 24.16
N LYS A 59 -26.54 1.86 23.09
CA LYS A 59 -26.95 2.09 21.68
C LYS A 59 -27.66 0.92 21.03
N GLY A 60 -27.84 -0.21 21.73
CA GLY A 60 -28.62 -1.32 21.25
C GLY A 60 -27.82 -2.55 20.83
N ALA A 61 -26.54 -2.66 21.21
CA ALA A 61 -25.84 -3.94 21.06
C ALA A 61 -26.55 -5.03 21.85
N VAL A 62 -26.81 -6.16 21.21
CA VAL A 62 -27.44 -7.34 21.83
C VAL A 62 -26.42 -8.42 22.17
N ALA A 63 -25.21 -8.31 21.61
CA ALA A 63 -24.09 -9.19 21.92
C ALA A 63 -22.78 -8.39 21.95
N VAL A 64 -21.84 -8.87 22.75
CA VAL A 64 -20.50 -8.28 22.92
C VAL A 64 -19.45 -9.38 22.81
N LEU A 65 -18.47 -9.21 21.89
CA LEU A 65 -17.26 -10.01 21.83
C LEU A 65 -16.13 -9.23 22.51
N CYS A 66 -15.42 -9.87 23.45
CA CYS A 66 -14.39 -9.23 24.24
C CYS A 66 -13.32 -10.23 24.71
N GLU A 67 -12.13 -9.75 25.11
CA GLU A 67 -11.12 -10.57 25.77
C GLU A 67 -11.35 -10.65 27.27
N GLU A 68 -11.80 -9.54 27.86
CA GLU A 68 -12.12 -9.43 29.28
C GLU A 68 -13.60 -9.10 29.46
N LEU A 69 -14.27 -9.88 30.30
CA LEU A 69 -15.67 -9.64 30.64
C LEU A 69 -15.77 -8.40 31.55
N PRO A 70 -16.81 -7.55 31.37
CA PRO A 70 -17.11 -6.52 32.37
C PRO A 70 -17.37 -7.11 33.76
N GLU A 71 -17.08 -6.33 34.80
CA GLU A 71 -17.35 -6.71 36.17
C GLU A 71 -18.83 -7.02 36.39
N GLU A 72 -19.72 -6.24 35.79
CA GLU A 72 -21.16 -6.43 35.84
C GLU A 72 -21.70 -6.77 34.45
N LEU A 73 -22.36 -7.93 34.34
CA LEU A 73 -23.00 -8.35 33.09
C LEU A 73 -24.44 -7.86 33.04
N LYS A 74 -24.78 -7.05 32.02
CA LYS A 74 -26.18 -6.61 31.83
C LYS A 74 -27.07 -7.78 31.38
N ALA A 75 -28.25 -7.92 32.01
CA ALA A 75 -29.26 -8.91 31.62
C ALA A 75 -29.71 -8.67 30.19
N GLY A 76 -29.94 -9.75 29.43
CA GLY A 76 -30.39 -9.69 28.05
C GLY A 76 -29.28 -9.49 27.02
N ILE A 77 -28.02 -9.30 27.44
CA ILE A 77 -26.86 -9.21 26.57
C ILE A 77 -26.11 -10.54 26.56
N THR A 78 -25.69 -10.99 25.37
CA THR A 78 -24.80 -12.14 25.22
C THR A 78 -23.36 -11.69 25.15
N TYR A 79 -22.52 -12.27 26.03
CA TYR A 79 -21.07 -11.99 26.05
C TYR A 79 -20.31 -13.19 25.51
N ILE A 80 -19.42 -12.92 24.57
CA ILE A 80 -18.55 -13.90 23.92
C ILE A 80 -17.10 -13.55 24.28
N GLN A 81 -16.53 -14.32 25.19
CA GLN A 81 -15.14 -14.16 25.59
C GLN A 81 -14.22 -14.93 24.64
N VAL A 82 -13.19 -14.27 24.12
CA VAL A 82 -12.17 -14.84 23.22
C VAL A 82 -10.78 -14.59 23.77
N LYS A 83 -9.78 -15.34 23.31
CA LYS A 83 -8.37 -15.13 23.69
C LYS A 83 -7.72 -13.98 22.92
N ASP A 84 -8.23 -13.68 21.73
CA ASP A 84 -7.62 -12.78 20.76
C ASP A 84 -8.74 -12.11 19.97
N SER A 85 -9.07 -10.90 20.38
CA SER A 85 -10.16 -10.13 19.76
C SER A 85 -9.83 -9.67 18.34
N GLU A 86 -8.56 -9.35 18.04
CA GLU A 86 -8.16 -8.92 16.70
C GLU A 86 -8.39 -10.04 15.67
N ASP A 87 -8.01 -11.29 16.01
CA ASP A 87 -8.23 -12.45 15.14
C ASP A 87 -9.72 -12.78 15.00
N ALA A 88 -10.45 -12.74 16.11
CA ALA A 88 -11.89 -13.06 16.13
C ALA A 88 -12.70 -12.05 15.30
N VAL A 89 -12.39 -10.76 15.41
CA VAL A 89 -13.07 -9.68 14.64
C VAL A 89 -12.99 -9.93 13.14
N GLY A 90 -11.80 -10.24 12.61
CA GLY A 90 -11.63 -10.52 11.18
C GLY A 90 -12.48 -11.72 10.74
N LYS A 91 -12.44 -12.83 11.46
CA LYS A 91 -13.20 -14.06 11.16
C LYS A 91 -14.72 -13.86 11.23
N VAL A 92 -15.18 -13.16 12.26
CA VAL A 92 -16.61 -12.83 12.41
C VAL A 92 -17.08 -11.90 11.29
N ALA A 93 -16.28 -10.89 10.95
CA ALA A 93 -16.60 -9.99 9.84
C ALA A 93 -16.67 -10.75 8.51
N THR A 94 -15.70 -11.63 8.23
CA THR A 94 -15.70 -12.46 7.02
C THR A 94 -16.98 -13.29 6.92
N THR A 95 -17.39 -13.92 8.01
CA THR A 95 -18.63 -14.72 8.05
C THR A 95 -19.87 -13.85 7.87
N PHE A 96 -19.93 -12.68 8.55
CA PHE A 96 -21.08 -11.78 8.49
C PHE A 96 -21.32 -11.24 7.06
N TYR A 97 -20.26 -10.92 6.32
CA TYR A 97 -20.33 -10.44 4.95
C TYR A 97 -20.32 -11.56 3.88
N GLY A 98 -20.61 -12.83 4.30
CA GLY A 98 -20.85 -13.95 3.40
C GLY A 98 -19.61 -14.61 2.81
N ASP A 99 -18.47 -14.53 3.52
CA ASP A 99 -17.16 -15.03 3.06
C ASP A 99 -16.86 -14.60 1.61
N PRO A 100 -16.66 -13.29 1.35
CA PRO A 100 -16.48 -12.77 -0.01
C PRO A 100 -15.28 -13.38 -0.70
N THR A 101 -14.32 -13.92 0.07
CA THR A 101 -13.06 -14.49 -0.40
C THR A 101 -13.17 -15.85 -1.07
N THR A 102 -14.32 -16.48 -1.00
CA THR A 102 -14.60 -17.72 -1.77
C THR A 102 -14.74 -17.45 -3.28
N LYS A 103 -14.82 -16.19 -3.69
CA LYS A 103 -15.12 -15.77 -5.06
C LYS A 103 -14.00 -14.98 -5.74
N MET A 104 -13.07 -14.37 -4.99
CA MET A 104 -12.13 -13.39 -5.53
C MET A 104 -10.89 -13.30 -4.65
N GLU A 105 -9.63 -13.20 -5.12
CA GLU A 105 -8.60 -12.45 -4.39
C GLU A 105 -7.17 -12.67 -4.74
N LEU A 106 -6.41 -11.57 -4.65
CA LEU A 106 -4.97 -11.59 -4.64
C LEU A 106 -4.41 -10.50 -3.75
N GLY A 107 -3.53 -10.89 -2.83
CA GLY A 107 -2.80 -9.98 -1.98
C GLY A 107 -1.41 -9.64 -2.54
N VAL A 108 -1.05 -8.36 -2.54
CA VAL A 108 0.28 -7.87 -2.90
C VAL A 108 0.97 -7.30 -1.66
N THR A 109 2.11 -7.85 -1.28
CA THR A 109 2.92 -7.31 -0.17
C THR A 109 4.36 -7.04 -0.58
N GLY A 110 5.04 -6.20 0.16
CA GLY A 110 6.41 -5.74 -0.04
C GLY A 110 6.62 -4.38 0.60
N THR A 111 7.81 -3.81 0.51
CA THR A 111 8.05 -2.42 0.92
C THR A 111 7.58 -1.48 -0.18
N ASN A 112 8.13 -1.61 -1.37
CA ASN A 112 7.81 -0.78 -2.54
C ASN A 112 7.06 -1.60 -3.61
N GLY A 113 6.29 -0.94 -4.47
CA GLY A 113 5.61 -1.55 -5.62
C GLY A 113 4.22 -2.12 -5.36
N LYS A 114 3.74 -2.21 -4.11
CA LYS A 114 2.41 -2.76 -3.78
C LYS A 114 1.28 -2.09 -4.57
N THR A 115 1.19 -0.78 -4.45
CA THR A 115 0.16 0.04 -5.13
C THR A 115 0.23 -0.13 -6.63
N THR A 116 1.43 -0.05 -7.18
CA THR A 116 1.64 -0.22 -8.63
C THR A 116 1.16 -1.59 -9.09
N VAL A 117 1.62 -2.68 -8.46
CA VAL A 117 1.26 -4.04 -8.85
C VAL A 117 -0.24 -4.30 -8.70
N ALA A 118 -0.85 -3.91 -7.56
CA ALA A 118 -2.29 -4.10 -7.35
C ALA A 118 -3.13 -3.32 -8.39
N THR A 119 -2.78 -2.06 -8.65
CA THR A 119 -3.49 -1.22 -9.63
C THR A 119 -3.28 -1.73 -11.06
N LEU A 120 -2.07 -2.17 -11.42
CA LEU A 120 -1.83 -2.71 -12.75
C LEU A 120 -2.54 -4.06 -12.98
N LEU A 121 -2.65 -4.91 -11.96
CA LEU A 121 -3.47 -6.13 -12.02
C LEU A 121 -4.95 -5.77 -12.21
N TYR A 122 -5.47 -4.82 -11.44
CA TYR A 122 -6.85 -4.32 -11.61
C TYR A 122 -7.07 -3.84 -13.04
N ASN A 123 -6.20 -3.01 -13.61
CA ASN A 123 -6.31 -2.52 -14.97
C ASN A 123 -6.18 -3.63 -16.02
N THR A 124 -5.24 -4.57 -15.83
CA THR A 124 -5.04 -5.72 -16.74
C THR A 124 -6.27 -6.60 -16.82
N PHE A 125 -6.89 -6.92 -15.68
CA PHE A 125 -8.09 -7.77 -15.68
C PHE A 125 -9.34 -7.04 -16.17
N ARG A 126 -9.41 -5.72 -16.01
CA ARG A 126 -10.43 -4.89 -16.66
C ARG A 126 -10.26 -4.84 -18.16
N TYR A 127 -9.02 -4.77 -18.65
CA TYR A 127 -8.73 -4.89 -20.09
C TYR A 127 -9.27 -6.20 -20.67
N PHE A 128 -9.25 -7.29 -19.89
CA PHE A 128 -9.87 -8.58 -20.28
C PHE A 128 -11.40 -8.60 -20.15
N GLY A 129 -12.04 -7.51 -19.81
CA GLY A 129 -13.49 -7.38 -19.69
C GLY A 129 -14.10 -7.91 -18.39
N TYR A 130 -13.29 -8.17 -17.36
CA TYR A 130 -13.81 -8.56 -16.05
C TYR A 130 -14.22 -7.36 -15.22
N LYS A 131 -15.25 -7.53 -14.39
CA LYS A 131 -15.45 -6.66 -13.23
C LYS A 131 -14.43 -7.01 -12.16
N VAL A 132 -13.75 -5.99 -11.63
CA VAL A 132 -12.60 -6.15 -10.74
C VAL A 132 -12.69 -5.19 -9.56
N GLY A 133 -12.38 -5.67 -8.36
CA GLY A 133 -12.18 -4.86 -7.19
C GLY A 133 -10.72 -4.46 -6.99
N LEU A 134 -10.50 -3.30 -6.39
CA LEU A 134 -9.18 -2.82 -5.97
C LEU A 134 -9.25 -2.28 -4.54
N VAL A 135 -8.31 -2.71 -3.68
CA VAL A 135 -8.09 -2.13 -2.36
C VAL A 135 -6.67 -1.60 -2.30
N SER A 136 -6.49 -0.28 -2.31
CA SER A 136 -5.18 0.33 -2.43
C SER A 136 -5.03 1.64 -1.63
N THR A 137 -3.80 2.10 -1.51
CA THR A 137 -3.46 3.37 -0.83
C THR A 137 -4.07 4.59 -1.53
N VAL A 138 -4.19 4.54 -2.85
CA VAL A 138 -4.64 5.68 -3.66
C VAL A 138 -6.16 5.82 -3.63
N CYS A 139 -6.86 4.75 -3.98
CA CYS A 139 -8.31 4.69 -4.04
C CYS A 139 -8.73 3.22 -4.06
N ASN A 140 -9.82 2.91 -3.43
CA ASN A 140 -10.49 1.62 -3.61
C ASN A 140 -11.44 1.71 -4.81
N TYR A 141 -11.68 0.58 -5.50
CA TYR A 141 -12.64 0.51 -6.59
C TYR A 141 -13.53 -0.72 -6.46
N ILE A 142 -14.83 -0.51 -6.62
CA ILE A 142 -15.80 -1.58 -6.86
C ILE A 142 -16.12 -1.51 -8.34
N ASP A 143 -15.46 -2.32 -9.16
CA ASP A 143 -15.43 -2.17 -10.61
C ASP A 143 -15.04 -0.73 -11.01
N ASP A 144 -15.89 0.06 -11.64
CA ASP A 144 -15.64 1.46 -12.02
C ASP A 144 -15.90 2.47 -10.90
N LEU A 145 -16.58 2.06 -9.83
CA LEU A 145 -17.00 2.98 -8.76
C LEU A 145 -15.81 3.26 -7.81
N PRO A 146 -15.29 4.48 -7.75
CA PRO A 146 -14.28 4.85 -6.79
C PRO A 146 -14.86 4.95 -5.38
N VAL A 147 -14.16 4.38 -4.39
CA VAL A 147 -14.51 4.45 -2.98
C VAL A 147 -13.32 5.05 -2.24
N PRO A 148 -13.48 6.20 -1.57
CA PRO A 148 -12.41 6.83 -0.82
C PRO A 148 -11.78 5.90 0.22
N THR A 149 -10.48 6.05 0.46
CA THR A 149 -9.76 5.26 1.45
C THR A 149 -8.98 6.16 2.39
N GLU A 150 -8.88 5.76 3.66
CA GLU A 150 -8.03 6.41 4.66
C GLU A 150 -6.78 5.57 4.98
N HIS A 151 -6.81 4.30 4.64
CA HIS A 151 -5.75 3.34 4.93
C HIS A 151 -5.46 2.44 3.73
N THR A 152 -4.18 2.12 3.54
CA THR A 152 -3.72 1.15 2.52
C THR A 152 -4.49 -0.18 2.59
N THR A 153 -4.72 -0.67 3.80
CA THR A 153 -5.55 -1.83 4.09
C THR A 153 -6.51 -1.41 5.20
N PRO A 154 -7.82 -1.33 4.96
CA PRO A 154 -8.82 -0.93 5.95
C PRO A 154 -8.85 -1.83 7.20
N ASP A 155 -9.59 -1.42 8.22
CA ASP A 155 -9.94 -2.27 9.36
C ASP A 155 -10.76 -3.49 8.90
N PRO A 156 -10.85 -4.57 9.70
CA PRO A 156 -11.49 -5.82 9.27
C PRO A 156 -12.97 -5.66 8.87
N ILE A 157 -13.71 -4.77 9.53
CA ILE A 157 -15.14 -4.56 9.22
C ILE A 157 -15.30 -3.87 7.87
N THR A 158 -14.60 -2.75 7.69
CA THR A 158 -14.62 -1.97 6.44
C THR A 158 -14.11 -2.81 5.27
N LEU A 159 -13.03 -3.59 5.48
CA LEU A 159 -12.45 -4.44 4.44
C LEU A 159 -13.42 -5.53 4.00
N ASN A 160 -14.02 -6.27 4.93
CA ASN A 160 -14.96 -7.34 4.59
C ASN A 160 -16.25 -6.80 3.97
N ARG A 161 -16.76 -5.64 4.44
CA ARG A 161 -17.90 -4.97 3.81
C ARG A 161 -17.58 -4.59 2.36
N LEU A 162 -16.43 -3.98 2.11
CA LEU A 162 -15.99 -3.58 0.77
C LEU A 162 -15.85 -4.79 -0.18
N LEU A 163 -15.25 -5.88 0.30
CA LEU A 163 -15.13 -7.13 -0.47
C LEU A 163 -16.51 -7.77 -0.73
N GLY A 164 -17.45 -7.69 0.23
CA GLY A 164 -18.83 -8.13 0.07
C GLY A 164 -19.53 -7.33 -1.04
N GLU A 165 -19.43 -5.99 -1.01
CA GLU A 165 -19.99 -5.10 -2.03
C GLU A 165 -19.38 -5.37 -3.42
N MET A 166 -18.07 -5.68 -3.52
CA MET A 166 -17.44 -6.11 -4.76
C MET A 166 -18.03 -7.42 -5.27
N ALA A 167 -18.22 -8.41 -4.38
CA ALA A 167 -18.80 -9.70 -4.74
C ALA A 167 -20.23 -9.55 -5.25
N ASP A 168 -21.05 -8.74 -4.56
CA ASP A 168 -22.46 -8.46 -4.93
C ASP A 168 -22.55 -7.69 -6.26
N SER A 169 -21.58 -6.83 -6.56
CA SER A 169 -21.46 -6.13 -7.85
C SER A 169 -21.01 -7.03 -8.99
N GLY A 170 -20.65 -8.29 -8.70
CA GLY A 170 -20.23 -9.30 -9.68
C GLY A 170 -18.76 -9.22 -10.06
N CYS A 171 -17.90 -8.60 -9.23
CA CYS A 171 -16.46 -8.67 -9.42
C CYS A 171 -15.98 -10.12 -9.38
N LYS A 172 -15.16 -10.50 -10.36
CA LYS A 172 -14.55 -11.84 -10.46
C LYS A 172 -13.18 -11.92 -9.79
N TYR A 173 -12.54 -10.79 -9.63
CA TYR A 173 -11.22 -10.64 -9.03
C TYR A 173 -11.24 -9.42 -8.11
N ALA A 174 -10.48 -9.49 -7.02
CA ALA A 174 -10.14 -8.34 -6.21
C ALA A 174 -8.64 -8.37 -5.93
N PHE A 175 -7.96 -7.28 -6.24
CA PHE A 175 -6.54 -7.10 -5.98
C PHE A 175 -6.35 -6.13 -4.83
N MET A 176 -5.51 -6.47 -3.86
CA MET A 176 -5.35 -5.61 -2.69
C MET A 176 -3.91 -5.47 -2.21
N GLU A 177 -3.61 -4.31 -1.70
CA GLU A 177 -2.38 -4.09 -0.94
C GLU A 177 -2.50 -4.69 0.46
N VAL A 178 -1.55 -5.57 0.80
CA VAL A 178 -1.43 -6.15 2.14
C VAL A 178 -0.25 -5.50 2.85
N SER A 179 -0.53 -4.52 3.72
CA SER A 179 0.50 -3.80 4.47
C SER A 179 1.03 -4.65 5.63
N SER A 180 2.26 -4.39 6.08
CA SER A 180 2.81 -5.07 7.26
C SER A 180 2.03 -4.78 8.53
N HIS A 181 1.43 -3.58 8.63
CA HIS A 181 0.54 -3.21 9.73
C HIS A 181 -0.74 -4.05 9.71
N SER A 182 -1.36 -4.24 8.53
CA SER A 182 -2.58 -5.04 8.42
C SER A 182 -2.37 -6.50 8.79
N ILE A 183 -1.19 -7.06 8.48
CA ILE A 183 -0.81 -8.42 8.88
C ILE A 183 -0.57 -8.48 10.39
N ALA A 184 0.21 -7.54 10.94
CA ALA A 184 0.53 -7.50 12.36
C ALA A 184 -0.72 -7.28 13.24
N GLN A 185 -1.65 -6.43 12.78
CA GLN A 185 -2.92 -6.10 13.44
C GLN A 185 -4.07 -7.03 13.01
N LYS A 186 -3.77 -8.14 12.34
CA LYS A 186 -4.73 -9.18 11.92
C LYS A 186 -5.96 -8.65 11.15
N ARG A 187 -5.82 -7.51 10.45
CA ARG A 187 -6.93 -6.90 9.70
C ARG A 187 -7.45 -7.80 8.57
N ILE A 188 -6.62 -8.74 8.11
CA ILE A 188 -6.93 -9.70 7.05
C ILE A 188 -7.29 -11.09 7.59
N SER A 189 -7.44 -11.26 8.91
CA SER A 189 -7.86 -12.54 9.50
C SER A 189 -9.21 -12.99 8.97
N GLY A 190 -9.32 -14.28 8.66
CA GLY A 190 -10.52 -14.87 8.06
C GLY A 190 -10.53 -14.87 6.53
N LEU A 191 -9.80 -13.95 5.88
CA LEU A 191 -9.72 -13.90 4.42
C LEU A 191 -8.87 -15.05 3.85
N LYS A 192 -9.30 -15.60 2.72
CA LYS A 192 -8.62 -16.70 2.01
C LYS A 192 -8.12 -16.19 0.67
N PHE A 193 -6.83 -15.94 0.56
CA PHE A 193 -6.23 -15.43 -0.66
C PHE A 193 -5.99 -16.56 -1.69
N ALA A 194 -6.32 -16.30 -2.95
CA ALA A 194 -5.97 -17.19 -4.07
C ALA A 194 -4.47 -17.14 -4.39
N GLY A 195 -3.79 -16.07 -4.03
CA GLY A 195 -2.35 -15.92 -4.18
C GLY A 195 -1.77 -14.75 -3.42
N GLY A 196 -0.45 -14.80 -3.23
CA GLY A 196 0.34 -13.73 -2.63
C GLY A 196 1.54 -13.36 -3.51
N ILE A 197 1.81 -12.06 -3.63
CA ILE A 197 2.92 -11.54 -4.41
C ILE A 197 3.88 -10.81 -3.49
N PHE A 198 5.14 -11.18 -3.49
CA PHE A 198 6.22 -10.48 -2.81
C PHE A 198 7.05 -9.66 -3.78
N THR A 199 7.11 -8.35 -3.57
CA THR A 199 7.87 -7.44 -4.45
C THR A 199 9.31 -7.24 -3.97
N ASN A 200 9.50 -6.75 -2.75
CA ASN A 200 10.81 -6.49 -2.14
C ASN A 200 10.68 -6.21 -0.64
N LEU A 201 11.83 -6.24 0.07
CA LEU A 201 11.91 -5.80 1.45
C LEU A 201 13.11 -4.87 1.64
N THR A 202 12.84 -3.60 1.94
CA THR A 202 13.83 -2.60 2.32
C THR A 202 13.48 -1.98 3.67
N ARG A 203 14.32 -1.10 4.20
CA ARG A 203 14.10 -0.47 5.51
C ARG A 203 12.92 0.48 5.47
N ASP A 204 11.85 0.14 6.20
CA ASP A 204 10.68 1.03 6.40
C ASP A 204 9.91 0.60 7.66
N HIS A 205 9.03 1.47 8.17
CA HIS A 205 8.12 1.20 9.29
C HIS A 205 8.81 0.69 10.58
N LEU A 206 10.06 1.11 10.86
CA LEU A 206 10.76 0.73 12.09
C LEU A 206 10.25 1.46 13.33
N ASP A 207 9.53 2.56 13.16
CA ASP A 207 8.73 3.20 14.20
C ASP A 207 7.74 2.21 14.83
N TYR A 208 7.10 1.37 14.02
CA TYR A 208 6.14 0.35 14.43
C TYR A 208 6.82 -1.00 14.73
N HIS A 209 7.55 -1.57 13.78
CA HIS A 209 8.11 -2.92 13.90
C HIS A 209 9.38 -3.01 14.73
N LYS A 210 10.03 -1.87 15.07
CA LYS A 210 11.27 -1.71 15.85
C LYS A 210 12.52 -2.23 15.14
N THR A 211 12.47 -3.39 14.51
CA THR A 211 13.61 -4.02 13.80
C THR A 211 13.22 -4.47 12.40
N VAL A 212 14.22 -4.56 11.50
CA VAL A 212 14.03 -5.12 10.15
C VAL A 212 13.60 -6.59 10.22
N GLU A 213 14.09 -7.34 11.21
CA GLU A 213 13.70 -8.73 11.42
C GLU A 213 12.21 -8.88 11.76
N ASN A 214 11.68 -8.05 12.66
CA ASN A 214 10.24 -8.05 12.99
C ASN A 214 9.39 -7.64 11.79
N TYR A 215 9.87 -6.66 10.99
CA TYR A 215 9.22 -6.24 9.77
C TYR A 215 9.16 -7.37 8.72
N LEU A 216 10.27 -8.13 8.57
CA LEU A 216 10.33 -9.32 7.74
C LEU A 216 9.35 -10.40 8.24
N LYS A 217 9.39 -10.72 9.54
CA LYS A 217 8.48 -11.71 10.16
C LYS A 217 6.99 -11.33 9.95
N ALA A 218 6.66 -10.05 10.10
CA ALA A 218 5.30 -9.57 9.88
C ALA A 218 4.83 -9.84 8.43
N LYS A 219 5.65 -9.52 7.42
CA LYS A 219 5.29 -9.78 6.02
C LYS A 219 5.28 -11.28 5.69
N LYS A 220 6.26 -12.04 6.23
CA LYS A 220 6.38 -13.48 6.02
C LYS A 220 5.13 -14.22 6.48
N LYS A 221 4.52 -13.80 7.59
CA LYS A 221 3.29 -14.39 8.13
C LYS A 221 2.17 -14.46 7.08
N PHE A 222 2.05 -13.47 6.20
CA PHE A 222 1.07 -13.51 5.12
C PHE A 222 1.25 -14.73 4.21
N PHE A 223 2.48 -15.07 3.82
CA PHE A 223 2.78 -16.25 3.00
C PHE A 223 2.64 -17.56 3.77
N ASP A 224 3.03 -17.57 5.04
CA ASP A 224 2.91 -18.74 5.91
C ASP A 224 1.44 -19.16 6.13
N GLU A 225 0.52 -18.19 6.08
CA GLU A 225 -0.93 -18.38 6.27
C GLU A 225 -1.70 -18.65 4.97
N LEU A 226 -1.06 -18.57 3.79
CA LEU A 226 -1.71 -18.87 2.53
C LEU A 226 -2.19 -20.32 2.46
N PRO A 227 -3.43 -20.58 1.97
CA PRO A 227 -3.95 -21.93 1.86
C PRO A 227 -3.20 -22.75 0.81
N LYS A 228 -3.24 -24.10 0.94
CA LYS A 228 -2.55 -25.03 0.03
C LYS A 228 -2.93 -24.84 -1.45
N GLY A 229 -4.16 -24.40 -1.73
CA GLY A 229 -4.65 -24.14 -3.09
C GLY A 229 -4.21 -22.81 -3.70
N ALA A 230 -3.60 -21.93 -2.88
CA ALA A 230 -3.08 -20.64 -3.34
C ALA A 230 -1.71 -20.79 -4.02
N PHE A 231 -1.23 -19.70 -4.62
CA PHE A 231 0.14 -19.59 -5.08
C PHE A 231 0.89 -18.45 -4.34
N SER A 232 2.20 -18.57 -4.29
CA SER A 232 3.11 -17.50 -3.84
C SER A 232 4.02 -17.13 -5.00
N LEU A 233 3.98 -15.89 -5.46
CA LEU A 233 4.88 -15.36 -6.48
C LEU A 233 5.91 -14.46 -5.81
N THR A 234 7.19 -14.84 -5.83
CA THR A 234 8.26 -14.13 -5.11
C THR A 234 9.35 -13.60 -6.04
N ASN A 235 9.84 -12.41 -5.73
CA ASN A 235 11.00 -11.81 -6.39
C ASN A 235 12.29 -12.51 -5.97
N LEU A 236 12.88 -13.27 -6.89
CA LEU A 236 14.13 -14.01 -6.64
C LEU A 236 15.35 -13.10 -6.53
N ASP A 237 15.30 -11.89 -7.08
CA ASP A 237 16.38 -10.92 -7.02
C ASP A 237 16.42 -10.12 -5.70
N ASP A 238 15.38 -10.21 -4.87
CA ASP A 238 15.42 -9.72 -3.50
C ASP A 238 16.00 -10.80 -2.56
N LYS A 239 16.96 -10.41 -1.74
CA LYS A 239 17.64 -11.35 -0.81
C LYS A 239 16.68 -12.06 0.16
N ASN A 240 15.51 -11.49 0.42
CA ASN A 240 14.49 -12.05 1.29
C ASN A 240 13.42 -12.84 0.50
N GLY A 241 13.48 -12.87 -0.83
CA GLY A 241 12.46 -13.49 -1.67
C GLY A 241 12.16 -14.94 -1.29
N LEU A 242 13.19 -15.79 -1.21
CA LEU A 242 13.04 -17.19 -0.80
C LEU A 242 12.69 -17.34 0.69
N VAL A 243 13.17 -16.43 1.54
CA VAL A 243 12.82 -16.43 2.98
C VAL A 243 11.33 -16.19 3.17
N MET A 244 10.71 -15.30 2.39
CA MET A 244 9.28 -15.01 2.47
C MET A 244 8.41 -16.26 2.26
N THR A 245 8.82 -17.15 1.37
CA THR A 245 8.03 -18.32 0.98
C THR A 245 8.50 -19.63 1.61
N GLN A 246 9.49 -19.59 2.50
CA GLN A 246 10.15 -20.77 3.06
C GLN A 246 9.18 -21.76 3.77
N ASN A 247 8.15 -21.25 4.45
CA ASN A 247 7.22 -22.07 5.26
C ASN A 247 5.80 -22.07 4.68
N THR A 248 5.59 -21.48 3.52
CA THR A 248 4.26 -21.44 2.91
C THR A 248 3.77 -22.85 2.54
N ARG A 249 2.45 -23.04 2.59
CA ARG A 249 1.80 -24.26 2.09
C ARG A 249 1.37 -24.13 0.63
N SER A 250 1.39 -22.91 0.11
CA SER A 250 1.01 -22.60 -1.27
C SER A 250 2.07 -23.05 -2.25
N LYS A 251 1.72 -23.14 -3.55
CA LYS A 251 2.69 -23.42 -4.60
C LYS A 251 3.54 -22.18 -4.86
N VAL A 252 4.85 -22.33 -4.77
CA VAL A 252 5.81 -21.22 -4.93
C VAL A 252 6.20 -21.11 -6.40
N TYR A 253 6.19 -19.87 -6.89
CA TYR A 253 6.70 -19.43 -8.17
C TYR A 253 7.63 -18.23 -7.98
N THR A 254 8.57 -18.10 -8.89
CA THR A 254 9.61 -17.06 -8.84
C THR A 254 9.57 -16.15 -10.05
N TYR A 255 9.94 -14.89 -9.89
CA TYR A 255 10.20 -14.00 -11.00
C TYR A 255 11.52 -13.24 -10.81
N SER A 256 12.21 -12.92 -11.92
CA SER A 256 13.54 -12.31 -11.88
C SER A 256 13.87 -11.58 -13.17
N LEU A 257 14.63 -10.47 -13.05
CA LEU A 257 15.28 -9.79 -14.19
C LEU A 257 16.77 -10.18 -14.34
N ARG A 258 17.31 -11.01 -13.44
CA ARG A 258 18.74 -11.35 -13.37
C ARG A 258 19.02 -12.84 -13.43
N SER A 259 18.14 -13.64 -12.83
CA SER A 259 18.36 -15.06 -12.58
C SER A 259 17.36 -15.91 -13.35
N LEU A 260 17.65 -17.21 -13.49
CA LEU A 260 16.68 -18.19 -13.98
C LEU A 260 15.53 -18.29 -12.97
N SER A 261 14.32 -18.17 -13.46
CA SER A 261 13.08 -18.16 -12.66
C SER A 261 11.90 -18.66 -13.51
N ASP A 262 10.75 -18.91 -12.87
CA ASP A 262 9.54 -19.32 -13.58
C ASP A 262 9.04 -18.23 -14.54
N PHE A 263 9.15 -16.97 -14.13
CA PHE A 263 8.88 -15.80 -14.97
C PHE A 263 10.15 -14.96 -15.09
N LYS A 264 10.74 -14.94 -16.27
CA LYS A 264 11.98 -14.26 -16.55
C LYS A 264 11.75 -13.00 -17.36
N GLY A 265 12.43 -11.92 -16.99
CA GLY A 265 12.39 -10.68 -17.74
C GLY A 265 13.78 -10.08 -17.98
N LYS A 266 13.85 -9.19 -18.95
CA LYS A 266 15.00 -8.31 -19.20
C LYS A 266 14.52 -6.93 -19.61
N VAL A 267 15.28 -5.89 -19.28
CA VAL A 267 15.14 -4.56 -19.87
C VAL A 267 16.10 -4.52 -21.07
N LEU A 268 15.56 -4.36 -22.26
CA LEU A 268 16.32 -4.26 -23.50
C LEU A 268 16.70 -2.80 -23.76
N GLU A 269 15.74 -1.88 -23.63
CA GLU A 269 15.93 -0.44 -23.83
C GLU A 269 15.12 0.35 -22.80
N SER A 270 15.58 1.55 -22.43
CA SER A 270 14.88 2.44 -21.52
C SER A 270 15.04 3.89 -21.94
N HIS A 271 13.90 4.58 -22.19
CA HIS A 271 13.81 5.96 -22.63
C HIS A 271 12.75 6.71 -21.83
N PHE A 272 12.65 8.05 -21.99
CA PHE A 272 11.59 8.85 -21.35
C PHE A 272 10.18 8.52 -21.86
N GLU A 273 10.06 7.90 -23.01
CA GLU A 273 8.80 7.44 -23.61
C GLU A 273 8.35 6.07 -23.05
N GLY A 274 9.28 5.31 -22.45
CA GLY A 274 9.03 3.99 -21.92
C GLY A 274 10.20 3.04 -22.04
N MET A 275 9.92 1.75 -21.92
CA MET A 275 10.91 0.66 -22.00
C MET A 275 10.52 -0.35 -23.06
N LEU A 276 11.54 -0.94 -23.69
CA LEU A 276 11.42 -2.22 -24.38
C LEU A 276 11.90 -3.32 -23.43
N LEU A 277 11.01 -4.26 -23.14
CA LEU A 277 11.22 -5.39 -22.22
C LEU A 277 11.18 -6.71 -23.00
N ASP A 278 11.84 -7.72 -22.49
CA ASP A 278 11.65 -9.12 -22.87
C ASP A 278 11.07 -9.87 -21.68
N PHE A 279 9.91 -10.50 -21.83
CA PHE A 279 9.30 -11.40 -20.85
C PHE A 279 9.13 -12.78 -21.44
N ASN A 280 9.78 -13.79 -20.88
CA ASN A 280 9.75 -15.19 -21.34
C ASN A 280 10.07 -15.33 -22.85
N ASN A 281 11.05 -14.56 -23.37
CA ASN A 281 11.46 -14.46 -24.77
C ASN A 281 10.43 -13.82 -25.72
N HIS A 282 9.54 -12.97 -25.17
CA HIS A 282 8.64 -12.13 -25.95
C HIS A 282 8.94 -10.65 -25.69
N GLU A 283 9.18 -9.90 -26.75
CA GLU A 283 9.41 -8.46 -26.65
C GLU A 283 8.11 -7.69 -26.38
N LEU A 284 8.22 -6.66 -25.53
CA LEU A 284 7.10 -5.88 -25.03
C LEU A 284 7.51 -4.42 -24.89
N ALA A 285 6.90 -3.51 -25.65
CA ALA A 285 7.04 -2.08 -25.46
C ALA A 285 6.01 -1.58 -24.42
N VAL A 286 6.47 -0.82 -23.43
CA VAL A 286 5.64 -0.29 -22.33
C VAL A 286 5.93 1.19 -22.09
N ARG A 287 4.93 1.93 -21.57
CA ARG A 287 5.04 3.36 -21.23
C ARG A 287 5.61 3.62 -19.84
N PHE A 288 6.24 2.64 -19.25
CA PHE A 288 6.80 2.69 -17.90
C PHE A 288 8.31 2.93 -17.98
N ILE A 289 8.86 3.60 -16.98
CA ILE A 289 10.28 3.93 -16.88
C ILE A 289 10.83 3.33 -15.58
N GLY A 290 12.10 2.91 -15.63
CA GLY A 290 12.84 2.44 -14.49
C GLY A 290 12.71 0.94 -14.23
N LYS A 291 13.85 0.34 -13.88
CA LYS A 291 13.99 -1.10 -13.63
C LYS A 291 13.02 -1.64 -12.59
N PHE A 292 12.68 -0.84 -11.56
CA PHE A 292 11.69 -1.23 -10.56
C PHE A 292 10.29 -1.44 -11.16
N ASN A 293 9.92 -0.68 -12.20
CA ASN A 293 8.67 -0.90 -12.92
C ASN A 293 8.73 -2.13 -13.82
N ALA A 294 9.91 -2.50 -14.36
CA ALA A 294 10.07 -3.78 -15.04
C ALA A 294 9.80 -4.96 -14.09
N TYR A 295 10.27 -4.91 -12.82
CA TYR A 295 9.90 -5.89 -11.79
C TYR A 295 8.40 -5.90 -11.49
N ASN A 296 7.77 -4.72 -11.35
CA ASN A 296 6.33 -4.62 -11.11
C ASN A 296 5.52 -5.22 -12.26
N LEU A 297 5.87 -4.91 -13.50
CA LEU A 297 5.21 -5.46 -14.70
C LEU A 297 5.43 -6.96 -14.83
N LEU A 298 6.63 -7.47 -14.52
CA LEU A 298 6.89 -8.90 -14.53
C LEU A 298 6.09 -9.66 -13.45
N ALA A 299 5.91 -9.05 -12.27
CA ALA A 299 5.03 -9.59 -11.24
C ALA A 299 3.56 -9.63 -11.69
N VAL A 300 3.09 -8.58 -12.39
CA VAL A 300 1.75 -8.54 -13.00
C VAL A 300 1.60 -9.61 -14.07
N PHE A 301 2.58 -9.74 -14.98
CA PHE A 301 2.63 -10.77 -16.00
C PHE A 301 2.51 -12.17 -15.41
N GLY A 302 3.43 -12.53 -14.49
CA GLY A 302 3.43 -13.85 -13.84
C GLY A 302 2.13 -14.13 -13.10
N THR A 303 1.57 -13.13 -12.41
CA THR A 303 0.30 -13.25 -11.70
C THR A 303 -0.86 -13.53 -12.65
N ALA A 304 -0.96 -12.79 -13.75
CA ALA A 304 -2.05 -12.98 -14.72
C ALA A 304 -1.98 -14.37 -15.39
N VAL A 305 -0.76 -14.85 -15.69
CA VAL A 305 -0.55 -16.21 -16.22
C VAL A 305 -0.94 -17.27 -15.19
N LEU A 306 -0.57 -17.10 -13.91
CA LEU A 306 -0.96 -18.01 -12.82
C LEU A 306 -2.48 -18.03 -12.59
N LEU A 307 -3.18 -16.96 -12.91
CA LEU A 307 -4.65 -16.87 -12.92
C LEU A 307 -5.28 -17.38 -14.24
N GLY A 308 -4.51 -18.08 -15.07
CA GLY A 308 -4.99 -18.75 -16.26
C GLY A 308 -5.14 -17.89 -17.50
N LYS A 309 -4.48 -16.72 -17.56
CA LYS A 309 -4.43 -15.91 -18.79
C LYS A 309 -3.29 -16.42 -19.69
N LYS A 310 -3.47 -16.34 -21.01
CA LYS A 310 -2.40 -16.66 -21.97
C LYS A 310 -1.34 -15.60 -21.96
N GLU A 311 -0.08 -15.98 -22.09
CA GLU A 311 1.06 -15.04 -22.03
C GLU A 311 0.92 -13.93 -23.08
N GLU A 312 0.55 -14.27 -24.33
CA GLU A 312 0.41 -13.30 -25.41
C GLU A 312 -0.67 -12.25 -25.11
N ASP A 313 -1.83 -12.68 -24.57
CA ASP A 313 -2.92 -11.77 -24.22
C ASP A 313 -2.49 -10.82 -23.08
N VAL A 314 -1.72 -11.32 -22.11
CA VAL A 314 -1.20 -10.52 -21.01
C VAL A 314 -0.20 -9.48 -21.53
N LEU A 315 0.71 -9.83 -22.43
CA LEU A 315 1.67 -8.90 -23.03
C LEU A 315 0.96 -7.77 -23.78
N VAL A 316 -0.08 -8.10 -24.56
CA VAL A 316 -0.91 -7.08 -25.23
C VAL A 316 -1.57 -6.15 -24.21
N ALA A 317 -2.15 -6.70 -23.14
CA ALA A 317 -2.76 -5.88 -22.10
C ALA A 317 -1.72 -4.93 -21.46
N LEU A 318 -0.53 -5.44 -21.07
CA LEU A 318 0.53 -4.66 -20.43
C LEU A 318 1.04 -3.51 -21.33
N SER A 319 1.11 -3.71 -22.67
CA SER A 319 1.54 -2.67 -23.61
C SER A 319 0.59 -1.46 -23.66
N THR A 320 -0.68 -1.65 -23.28
CA THR A 320 -1.69 -0.59 -23.25
C THR A 320 -1.75 0.19 -21.94
N LEU A 321 -1.14 -0.33 -20.88
CA LEU A 321 -1.22 0.26 -19.55
C LEU A 321 -0.45 1.59 -19.46
N HIS A 322 -0.93 2.43 -18.56
CA HIS A 322 -0.29 3.69 -18.19
C HIS A 322 0.27 3.63 -16.76
N PRO A 323 1.31 4.44 -16.46
CA PRO A 323 1.80 4.60 -15.10
C PRO A 323 0.68 4.97 -14.12
N VAL A 324 0.79 4.49 -12.90
CA VAL A 324 -0.15 4.81 -11.83
C VAL A 324 0.11 6.23 -11.35
N THR A 325 -0.94 7.03 -11.18
CA THR A 325 -0.84 8.42 -10.72
C THR A 325 0.05 8.56 -9.50
N GLY A 326 0.99 9.49 -9.54
CA GLY A 326 1.96 9.74 -8.47
C GLY A 326 2.98 8.61 -8.25
N ARG A 327 3.20 7.75 -9.27
CA ARG A 327 4.21 6.70 -9.29
C ARG A 327 5.05 6.83 -10.55
N PHE A 328 6.14 7.55 -10.47
CA PHE A 328 6.99 7.95 -11.60
C PHE A 328 6.16 8.63 -12.72
N ASP A 329 5.34 9.58 -12.33
CA ASP A 329 4.40 10.27 -13.22
C ASP A 329 5.11 11.45 -13.88
N ALA A 330 5.48 11.28 -15.14
CA ALA A 330 6.30 12.23 -15.89
C ALA A 330 5.44 13.25 -16.64
N ILE A 331 5.80 14.53 -16.51
CA ILE A 331 5.16 15.68 -17.16
C ILE A 331 6.23 16.43 -17.97
N ARG A 332 6.02 16.62 -19.27
CA ARG A 332 6.94 17.39 -20.13
C ARG A 332 6.60 18.86 -20.11
N SER A 333 7.59 19.70 -19.84
CA SER A 333 7.46 21.15 -19.93
C SER A 333 7.64 21.62 -21.38
N PRO A 334 6.86 22.61 -21.85
CA PRO A 334 7.12 23.32 -23.09
C PRO A 334 8.52 23.94 -23.16
N LYS A 335 9.14 24.20 -22.00
CA LYS A 335 10.52 24.73 -21.88
C LYS A 335 11.60 23.67 -22.08
N GLY A 336 11.25 22.40 -22.37
CA GLY A 336 12.16 21.34 -22.74
C GLY A 336 12.76 20.53 -21.57
N TYR A 337 12.36 20.75 -20.30
CA TYR A 337 12.69 19.87 -19.17
C TYR A 337 11.52 18.93 -18.84
N THR A 338 11.78 17.89 -18.08
CA THR A 338 10.75 16.95 -17.61
C THR A 338 10.61 17.03 -16.09
N ALA A 339 9.38 17.09 -15.57
CA ALA A 339 9.09 16.93 -14.15
C ALA A 339 8.51 15.55 -13.88
N ILE A 340 8.94 14.92 -12.79
CA ILE A 340 8.48 13.60 -12.34
C ILE A 340 7.92 13.75 -10.95
N VAL A 341 6.66 13.31 -10.76
CA VAL A 341 6.02 13.23 -9.45
C VAL A 341 6.05 11.79 -8.97
N ASP A 342 6.59 11.56 -7.76
CA ASP A 342 6.68 10.21 -7.19
C ASP A 342 6.42 10.18 -5.69
N TYR A 343 5.86 9.08 -5.21
CA TYR A 343 5.59 8.80 -3.79
C TYR A 343 6.84 8.33 -3.01
N ALA A 344 8.03 8.46 -3.55
CA ALA A 344 9.28 8.06 -2.92
C ALA A 344 9.51 8.86 -1.61
N HIS A 345 9.23 8.22 -0.47
CA HIS A 345 9.31 8.79 0.88
C HIS A 345 10.21 7.96 1.81
N THR A 346 11.01 7.07 1.23
CA THR A 346 12.05 6.29 1.91
C THR A 346 13.38 6.43 1.17
N PRO A 347 14.54 6.26 1.84
CA PRO A 347 15.85 6.35 1.19
C PRO A 347 15.97 5.45 -0.03
N ASP A 348 15.58 4.18 0.09
CA ASP A 348 15.67 3.21 -1.02
C ASP A 348 14.74 3.56 -2.19
N ALA A 349 13.54 4.08 -1.91
CA ALA A 349 12.63 4.52 -2.98
C ALA A 349 13.22 5.71 -3.75
N LEU A 350 13.81 6.70 -3.04
CA LEU A 350 14.50 7.82 -3.65
C LEU A 350 15.66 7.37 -4.53
N VAL A 351 16.51 6.46 -4.02
CA VAL A 351 17.62 5.88 -4.79
C VAL A 351 17.12 5.18 -6.05
N ASN A 352 16.05 4.40 -5.95
CA ASN A 352 15.48 3.69 -7.11
C ASN A 352 14.95 4.67 -8.18
N VAL A 353 14.22 5.70 -7.77
CA VAL A 353 13.67 6.71 -8.69
C VAL A 353 14.79 7.53 -9.33
N LEU A 354 15.77 7.99 -8.55
CA LEU A 354 16.90 8.77 -9.06
C LEU A 354 17.78 7.96 -10.01
N ASN A 355 18.07 6.69 -9.69
CA ASN A 355 18.79 5.81 -10.61
C ASN A 355 18.01 5.55 -11.91
N ALA A 356 16.70 5.46 -11.85
CA ALA A 356 15.89 5.35 -13.07
C ALA A 356 15.98 6.62 -13.93
N ILE A 357 15.96 7.79 -13.31
CA ILE A 357 16.16 9.08 -14.01
C ILE A 357 17.54 9.12 -14.66
N HIS A 358 18.60 8.78 -13.95
CA HIS A 358 19.96 8.73 -14.51
C HIS A 358 20.09 7.73 -15.67
N GLY A 359 19.44 6.58 -15.56
CA GLY A 359 19.44 5.56 -16.62
C GLY A 359 18.83 6.04 -17.92
N VAL A 360 17.90 7.01 -17.86
CA VAL A 360 17.25 7.61 -19.04
C VAL A 360 17.98 8.86 -19.53
N LEU A 361 18.55 9.65 -18.60
CA LEU A 361 19.33 10.86 -18.95
C LEU A 361 20.62 10.55 -19.69
N GLU A 362 21.21 9.36 -19.48
CA GLU A 362 22.50 8.97 -20.09
C GLU A 362 23.60 10.04 -19.96
N GLY A 363 23.58 10.80 -18.86
CA GLY A 363 24.50 11.91 -18.61
C GLY A 363 24.18 13.21 -19.37
N LYS A 364 23.04 13.30 -20.03
CA LYS A 364 22.59 14.50 -20.77
C LYS A 364 21.55 15.25 -19.93
N GLY A 365 21.94 16.31 -19.25
CA GLY A 365 21.06 17.10 -18.37
C GLY A 365 21.35 16.91 -16.89
N LYS A 366 20.70 17.71 -16.06
CA LYS A 366 20.85 17.74 -14.60
C LYS A 366 19.62 17.22 -13.90
N VAL A 367 19.80 16.72 -12.69
CA VAL A 367 18.71 16.28 -11.81
C VAL A 367 18.54 17.30 -10.68
N ILE A 368 17.32 17.84 -10.57
CA ILE A 368 16.91 18.74 -9.49
C ILE A 368 15.87 17.99 -8.64
N THR A 369 16.16 17.73 -7.37
CA THR A 369 15.25 16.98 -6.50
C THR A 369 14.59 17.91 -5.47
N VAL A 370 13.26 17.91 -5.44
CA VAL A 370 12.44 18.53 -4.39
C VAL A 370 11.96 17.40 -3.48
N VAL A 371 12.37 17.44 -2.21
CA VAL A 371 12.10 16.36 -1.26
C VAL A 371 11.78 16.87 0.13
N GLY A 372 10.81 16.26 0.78
CA GLY A 372 10.46 16.48 2.18
C GLY A 372 10.28 15.16 2.93
N ALA A 373 10.11 15.24 4.24
CA ALA A 373 9.81 14.10 5.08
C ALA A 373 8.55 14.34 5.93
N GLY A 374 7.79 13.28 6.21
CA GLY A 374 6.59 13.38 7.03
C GLY A 374 6.91 13.52 8.51
N GLY A 375 6.12 14.34 9.22
CA GLY A 375 6.09 14.43 10.67
C GLY A 375 5.45 13.22 11.34
N ASN A 376 5.73 12.99 12.62
CA ASN A 376 5.24 11.85 13.41
C ASN A 376 5.50 10.46 12.73
N ARG A 377 6.68 10.33 12.11
CA ARG A 377 7.19 9.14 11.44
C ARG A 377 8.64 8.88 11.87
N ASP A 378 9.24 7.82 11.32
CA ASP A 378 10.64 7.46 11.58
C ASP A 378 11.58 8.64 11.28
N LYS A 379 12.08 9.29 12.34
CA LYS A 379 13.04 10.40 12.23
C LYS A 379 14.39 9.95 11.69
N GLY A 380 14.77 8.70 11.94
CA GLY A 380 16.07 8.16 11.52
C GLY A 380 16.23 8.08 10.01
N LYS A 381 15.14 8.08 9.23
CA LYS A 381 15.24 8.11 7.77
C LYS A 381 15.50 9.51 7.18
N ARG A 382 15.17 10.61 7.93
CA ARG A 382 15.24 12.00 7.45
C ARG A 382 16.63 12.37 6.93
N PRO A 383 17.71 12.23 7.74
CA PRO A 383 19.07 12.56 7.28
C PRO A 383 19.55 11.66 6.13
N ILE A 384 19.13 10.38 6.11
CA ILE A 384 19.50 9.45 5.04
C ILE A 384 18.82 9.85 3.72
N MET A 385 17.54 10.24 3.75
CA MET A 385 16.81 10.73 2.57
C MET A 385 17.50 11.95 1.97
N ALA A 386 17.89 12.92 2.79
CA ALA A 386 18.61 14.11 2.33
C ALA A 386 19.96 13.74 1.71
N LYS A 387 20.74 12.86 2.38
CA LYS A 387 22.04 12.40 1.88
C LYS A 387 21.94 11.69 0.53
N GLU A 388 21.01 10.76 0.37
CA GLU A 388 20.80 10.05 -0.89
C GLU A 388 20.31 10.97 -2.01
N SER A 389 19.42 11.92 -1.68
CA SER A 389 18.99 12.95 -2.63
C SER A 389 20.18 13.81 -3.09
N ALA A 390 21.02 14.26 -2.17
CA ALA A 390 22.21 15.05 -2.50
C ALA A 390 23.23 14.22 -3.31
N ARG A 391 23.46 12.96 -2.95
CA ARG A 391 24.39 12.08 -3.66
C ARG A 391 24.01 11.87 -5.13
N LEU A 392 22.71 11.79 -5.41
CA LEU A 392 22.18 11.42 -6.73
C LEU A 392 21.55 12.60 -7.49
N SER A 393 21.71 13.83 -7.01
CA SER A 393 21.18 15.01 -7.70
C SER A 393 22.24 16.11 -7.86
N ASP A 394 22.10 16.91 -8.91
CA ASP A 394 22.92 18.10 -9.13
C ASP A 394 22.49 19.25 -8.23
N ARG A 395 21.19 19.32 -7.90
CA ARG A 395 20.61 20.26 -6.93
C ARG A 395 19.54 19.59 -6.10
N VAL A 396 19.44 19.99 -4.83
CA VAL A 396 18.40 19.51 -3.91
C VAL A 396 17.68 20.69 -3.29
N ILE A 397 16.37 20.62 -3.23
CA ILE A 397 15.51 21.54 -2.49
C ILE A 397 14.80 20.75 -1.40
N ILE A 398 15.21 20.96 -0.14
CA ILE A 398 14.55 20.35 1.00
C ILE A 398 13.37 21.21 1.41
N THR A 399 12.19 20.60 1.55
CA THR A 399 10.93 21.30 1.78
C THR A 399 10.02 20.55 2.75
N SER A 400 8.89 21.16 3.13
CA SER A 400 7.85 20.50 3.91
C SER A 400 7.09 19.45 3.07
N ASP A 401 6.74 18.35 3.73
CA ASP A 401 5.78 17.34 3.22
C ASP A 401 4.48 17.46 4.05
N ASN A 402 4.07 16.44 4.78
CA ASN A 402 3.00 16.47 5.77
C ASN A 402 3.61 16.63 7.18
N PRO A 403 3.76 17.84 7.73
CA PRO A 403 4.40 18.03 9.03
C PRO A 403 3.57 17.45 10.18
N ARG A 404 2.28 17.27 10.01
CA ARG A 404 1.34 16.79 11.01
C ARG A 404 1.41 17.65 12.29
N PHE A 405 1.90 17.08 13.40
CA PHE A 405 2.01 17.79 14.67
C PHE A 405 3.43 18.27 14.98
N GLU A 406 4.40 18.08 14.08
CA GLU A 406 5.76 18.62 14.20
C GLU A 406 5.86 19.98 13.48
N GLU A 407 6.79 20.84 13.92
CA GLU A 407 7.09 22.08 13.20
C GLU A 407 7.86 21.75 11.91
N PRO A 408 7.45 22.29 10.74
CA PRO A 408 8.07 21.98 9.45
C PRO A 408 9.57 22.24 9.43
N GLN A 409 10.04 23.30 10.09
CA GLN A 409 11.46 23.66 10.11
C GLN A 409 12.30 22.64 10.88
N ASP A 410 11.75 22.03 11.94
CA ASP A 410 12.47 20.99 12.70
C ASP A 410 12.70 19.74 11.84
N ILE A 411 11.70 19.35 11.03
CA ILE A 411 11.83 18.24 10.08
C ILE A 411 12.90 18.54 9.03
N ILE A 412 12.92 19.77 8.49
CA ILE A 412 13.92 20.22 7.53
C ILE A 412 15.32 20.20 8.19
N ASN A 413 15.45 20.65 9.42
CA ASN A 413 16.73 20.63 10.16
C ASN A 413 17.23 19.19 10.39
N ASP A 414 16.34 18.24 10.71
CA ASP A 414 16.69 16.82 10.82
C ASP A 414 17.21 16.26 9.47
N MET A 415 16.63 16.70 8.36
CA MET A 415 17.12 16.30 7.02
C MET A 415 18.48 16.91 6.71
N LEU A 416 18.66 18.21 6.96
CA LEU A 416 19.92 18.93 6.72
C LEU A 416 21.08 18.37 7.56
N ALA A 417 20.82 17.85 8.75
CA ALA A 417 21.81 17.22 9.62
C ALA A 417 22.50 15.99 8.98
N GLY A 418 21.94 15.41 7.91
CA GLY A 418 22.55 14.30 7.15
C GLY A 418 23.54 14.75 6.08
N LEU A 419 23.66 16.05 5.80
CA LEU A 419 24.47 16.58 4.71
C LEU A 419 25.86 17.02 5.18
N ASP A 420 26.87 16.73 4.39
CA ASP A 420 28.20 17.28 4.56
C ASP A 420 28.35 18.65 3.86
N LYS A 421 29.57 19.22 3.91
CA LYS A 421 29.84 20.54 3.32
C LYS A 421 29.62 20.61 1.81
N ASP A 422 29.96 19.54 1.10
CA ASP A 422 29.84 19.51 -0.35
C ASP A 422 28.36 19.33 -0.77
N ASP A 423 27.62 18.51 -0.03
CA ASP A 423 26.18 18.37 -0.22
C ASP A 423 25.43 19.68 0.03
N MET A 424 25.83 20.45 1.06
CA MET A 424 25.24 21.74 1.39
C MET A 424 25.43 22.79 0.30
N GLN A 425 26.52 22.73 -0.50
CA GLN A 425 26.74 23.67 -1.61
C GLN A 425 25.70 23.58 -2.72
N LYS A 426 25.10 22.40 -2.90
CA LYS A 426 24.06 22.14 -3.91
C LYS A 426 22.66 21.98 -3.35
N THR A 427 22.51 22.22 -2.03
CA THR A 427 21.23 22.06 -1.33
C THR A 427 20.74 23.41 -0.83
N ILE A 428 19.45 23.70 -1.06
CA ILE A 428 18.73 24.82 -0.44
C ILE A 428 17.53 24.27 0.32
N SER A 429 17.05 25.04 1.31
CA SER A 429 15.82 24.68 2.03
C SER A 429 14.77 25.79 1.84
N ILE A 430 13.56 25.37 1.48
CA ILE A 430 12.40 26.25 1.29
C ILE A 430 11.23 25.56 1.96
N THR A 431 10.74 26.11 3.08
CA THR A 431 9.69 25.48 3.89
C THR A 431 8.38 25.35 3.11
N ASP A 432 8.00 26.39 2.37
CA ASP A 432 6.83 26.35 1.49
C ASP A 432 7.08 25.45 0.28
N ARG A 433 6.34 24.34 0.20
CA ARG A 433 6.53 23.34 -0.87
C ARG A 433 6.17 23.87 -2.26
N ARG A 434 5.18 24.77 -2.36
CA ARG A 434 4.81 25.38 -3.64
C ARG A 434 5.96 26.26 -4.17
N GLU A 435 6.55 27.08 -3.29
CA GLU A 435 7.71 27.91 -3.68
C GLU A 435 8.95 27.03 -3.95
N ALA A 436 9.11 25.90 -3.26
CA ALA A 436 10.17 24.93 -3.56
C ALA A 436 10.03 24.35 -4.98
N ILE A 437 8.82 23.91 -5.37
CA ILE A 437 8.52 23.39 -6.71
C ILE A 437 8.76 24.48 -7.77
N LYS A 438 8.27 25.68 -7.54
CA LYS A 438 8.46 26.84 -8.41
C LYS A 438 9.95 27.17 -8.60
N THR A 439 10.72 27.13 -7.54
CA THR A 439 12.16 27.36 -7.59
C THR A 439 12.85 26.28 -8.43
N ALA A 440 12.48 25.01 -8.28
CA ALA A 440 13.00 23.93 -9.13
C ALA A 440 12.70 24.19 -10.61
N CYS A 441 11.47 24.58 -10.95
CA CYS A 441 11.07 24.91 -12.32
C CYS A 441 11.82 26.12 -12.90
N MET A 442 12.19 27.10 -12.07
CA MET A 442 12.98 28.27 -12.47
C MET A 442 14.47 27.91 -12.71
N LEU A 443 15.00 26.93 -12.00
CA LEU A 443 16.39 26.49 -12.12
C LEU A 443 16.63 25.52 -13.27
N ALA A 444 15.59 24.81 -13.71
CA ALA A 444 15.68 23.80 -14.74
C ALA A 444 15.94 24.40 -16.14
N GLN A 445 16.82 23.72 -16.89
CA GLN A 445 17.16 24.04 -18.28
C GLN A 445 16.58 22.93 -19.19
N PRO A 446 16.49 23.19 -20.51
CA PRO A 446 16.12 22.15 -21.48
C PRO A 446 17.01 20.90 -21.33
N GLY A 447 16.38 19.72 -21.24
CA GLY A 447 17.05 18.45 -21.01
C GLY A 447 17.19 18.05 -19.54
N ASP A 448 16.93 18.96 -18.60
CA ASP A 448 16.97 18.63 -17.17
C ASP A 448 15.74 17.82 -16.70
N VAL A 449 15.88 17.17 -15.57
CA VAL A 449 14.78 16.47 -14.88
C VAL A 449 14.58 17.03 -13.48
N ILE A 450 13.34 17.37 -13.17
CA ILE A 450 12.91 17.71 -11.81
C ILE A 450 12.23 16.48 -11.21
N LEU A 451 12.70 16.01 -10.06
CA LEU A 451 11.99 15.02 -9.24
C LEU A 451 11.27 15.73 -8.08
N VAL A 452 9.96 15.63 -8.04
CA VAL A 452 9.16 16.06 -6.88
C VAL A 452 8.73 14.81 -6.11
N ALA A 453 9.41 14.54 -4.99
CA ALA A 453 9.29 13.30 -4.24
C ALA A 453 8.55 13.47 -2.92
N GLY A 454 7.90 12.40 -2.47
CA GLY A 454 7.26 12.26 -1.16
C GLY A 454 5.75 12.08 -1.23
N LYS A 455 5.02 13.03 -1.83
CA LYS A 455 3.55 13.05 -1.83
C LYS A 455 2.93 12.18 -2.93
N GLY A 456 3.55 12.12 -4.11
CA GLY A 456 3.02 11.32 -5.23
C GLY A 456 1.57 11.69 -5.57
N HIS A 457 0.63 10.79 -5.24
CA HIS A 457 -0.80 10.94 -5.48
C HIS A 457 -1.55 11.72 -4.39
N GLU A 458 -0.90 12.09 -3.28
CA GLU A 458 -1.56 12.83 -2.20
C GLU A 458 -1.92 14.25 -2.67
N ASN A 459 -3.19 14.57 -2.61
CA ASN A 459 -3.76 15.87 -2.97
C ASN A 459 -4.00 16.78 -1.77
N TYR A 460 -3.28 16.54 -0.65
CA TYR A 460 -3.39 17.33 0.57
C TYR A 460 -2.04 17.51 1.26
N GLN A 461 -1.94 18.54 2.08
CA GLN A 461 -0.91 18.71 3.09
C GLN A 461 -1.57 18.70 4.49
N GLU A 462 -1.11 17.81 5.38
CA GLU A 462 -1.64 17.66 6.72
C GLU A 462 -0.83 18.49 7.70
N ILE A 463 -1.47 19.51 8.31
CA ILE A 463 -0.88 20.44 9.29
C ILE A 463 -1.77 20.44 10.54
N LYS A 464 -1.21 20.05 11.70
CA LYS A 464 -1.94 20.00 13.00
C LYS A 464 -3.26 19.23 12.92
N GLY A 465 -3.28 18.12 12.16
CA GLY A 465 -4.45 17.26 11.98
C GLY A 465 -5.47 17.76 10.96
N VAL A 466 -5.23 18.90 10.32
CA VAL A 466 -6.10 19.45 9.27
C VAL A 466 -5.46 19.18 7.90
N LYS A 467 -6.23 18.63 6.98
CA LYS A 467 -5.83 18.39 5.58
C LYS A 467 -6.20 19.61 4.73
N HIS A 468 -5.20 20.27 4.19
CA HIS A 468 -5.34 21.37 3.24
C HIS A 468 -5.11 20.84 1.84
N HIS A 469 -5.88 21.29 0.83
CA HIS A 469 -5.66 20.88 -0.55
C HIS A 469 -4.25 21.28 -1.01
N PHE A 470 -3.52 20.31 -1.55
CA PHE A 470 -2.16 20.48 -2.05
C PHE A 470 -1.77 19.30 -2.94
N ASP A 471 -1.65 19.53 -4.25
CA ASP A 471 -1.31 18.51 -5.22
C ASP A 471 -0.07 18.94 -6.03
N ASP A 472 1.00 18.14 -5.91
CA ASP A 472 2.28 18.43 -6.60
C ASP A 472 2.11 18.51 -8.12
N LYS A 473 1.24 17.66 -8.70
CA LYS A 473 0.99 17.61 -10.14
C LYS A 473 0.20 18.81 -10.65
N GLU A 474 -0.81 19.25 -9.90
CA GLU A 474 -1.57 20.47 -10.21
C GLU A 474 -0.63 21.69 -10.20
N ILE A 475 0.19 21.83 -9.16
CA ILE A 475 1.16 22.94 -9.03
C ILE A 475 2.16 22.94 -10.17
N LEU A 476 2.71 21.78 -10.54
CA LEU A 476 3.62 21.68 -11.69
C LEU A 476 2.93 22.12 -13.00
N ASN A 477 1.71 21.65 -13.25
CA ASN A 477 0.97 22.03 -14.45
C ASN A 477 0.71 23.55 -14.52
N GLU A 478 0.35 24.18 -13.39
CA GLU A 478 0.15 25.64 -13.31
C GLU A 478 1.44 26.43 -13.61
N ILE A 479 2.60 25.94 -13.13
CA ILE A 479 3.89 26.64 -13.28
C ILE A 479 4.52 26.41 -14.66
N MET A 480 4.27 25.24 -15.25
CA MET A 480 4.88 24.81 -16.51
C MET A 480 4.09 25.30 -17.74
N CYS A 481 2.81 25.66 -17.58
CA CYS A 481 2.03 26.37 -18.59
C CYS A 481 2.49 27.80 -18.67
#